data_ddeeed2bccba4d8435af4d472c24f649
#
_entry.id   ddeeed2bccba4d8435af4d472c24f649
#
_cell.length_a   1.000
_cell.length_b   1.000
_cell.length_c   1.000
_cell.angle_alpha   90.00
_cell.angle_beta   90.00
_cell.angle_gamma   90.00
#
_symmetry.space_group_name_H-M   'P 1'
#
loop_
_entity.id
_entity.type
_entity.pdbx_description
1 polymer ?
#
loop_
_entity_poly.entity_id
_entity_poly.type
_entity_poly.pdbx_seq_one_letter_code
_entity_poly.pdbx_strand_id
1 'polypeptide(L)'
;MNPFQLSRNTTLLSDAVTEKAVELACERLRRDMEKTLTDIVKNRNRIILCKKDLKPEQYELEVTEQEITIYGADARSFIYALNYLSETYLGVLPFWFWNDQKMEVKSYVEIPCGIYHSEPDRIRYRGWFINDEVLISHWTAGVSKDYPWEMVFEALLRCGGNLVIPGTDKNSRIYAPIASNMGLMVTHHHAEPLGAEMFLRAYPDLKPSYLKHGDLFDKLWQEAVERQKDEEVIWNIGFRGQGDVPFWENDSAFDTSEKRGELISNIMKKQYAMVREQI
;
A
#
# COMPACT_ATOMS: atom_id res chain seq x y z
N MET A 1 -33.31 -12.27 17.39
CA MET A 1 -33.05 -11.31 16.28
C MET A 1 -32.70 -12.13 15.06
N ASN A 2 -33.28 -11.78 13.90
CA ASN A 2 -32.85 -12.40 12.67
C ASN A 2 -31.44 -11.88 12.30
N PRO A 3 -30.61 -12.69 11.62
CA PRO A 3 -29.30 -12.26 11.18
C PRO A 3 -29.42 -11.16 10.10
N PHE A 4 -28.39 -10.33 9.96
CA PHE A 4 -28.25 -9.43 8.82
C PHE A 4 -28.06 -10.23 7.53
N GLN A 5 -28.83 -9.92 6.51
CA GLN A 5 -28.69 -10.55 5.19
C GLN A 5 -27.85 -9.64 4.27
N LEU A 6 -26.62 -10.02 4.03
CA LEU A 6 -25.77 -9.40 3.02
C LEU A 6 -26.14 -9.95 1.65
N SER A 7 -26.65 -9.09 0.79
CA SER A 7 -27.05 -9.41 -0.58
C SER A 7 -26.37 -8.48 -1.57
N ARG A 8 -26.41 -8.80 -2.85
CA ARG A 8 -25.85 -7.94 -3.91
C ARG A 8 -26.45 -6.52 -3.92
N ASN A 9 -27.67 -6.35 -3.40
CA ASN A 9 -28.37 -5.07 -3.32
C ASN A 9 -28.14 -4.32 -2.00
N THR A 10 -27.32 -4.83 -1.09
CA THR A 10 -26.95 -4.12 0.14
C THR A 10 -26.23 -2.82 -0.20
N THR A 11 -26.73 -1.70 0.33
CA THR A 11 -26.17 -0.38 0.05
C THR A 11 -24.94 -0.13 0.93
N LEU A 12 -23.86 0.34 0.34
CA LEU A 12 -22.64 0.72 1.05
C LEU A 12 -22.55 2.26 1.06
N LEU A 13 -22.61 2.85 2.26
CA LEU A 13 -22.59 4.29 2.51
C LEU A 13 -21.29 4.70 3.18
N SER A 14 -20.51 5.55 2.54
CA SER A 14 -19.20 6.03 3.01
C SER A 14 -19.12 7.56 3.07
N ASP A 15 -20.24 8.26 3.09
CA ASP A 15 -20.29 9.73 2.98
C ASP A 15 -19.52 10.46 4.10
N ALA A 16 -19.36 9.82 5.26
CA ALA A 16 -18.59 10.34 6.39
C ALA A 16 -17.07 10.07 6.28
N VAL A 17 -16.62 9.29 5.26
CA VAL A 17 -15.25 8.83 5.10
C VAL A 17 -14.88 8.96 3.62
N THR A 18 -14.18 10.03 3.29
CA THR A 18 -13.93 10.47 1.90
C THR A 18 -12.51 10.15 1.41
N GLU A 19 -11.70 9.45 2.21
CA GLU A 19 -10.35 9.07 1.82
C GLU A 19 -10.35 8.11 0.62
N LYS A 20 -9.51 8.40 -0.38
CA LYS A 20 -9.42 7.61 -1.63
C LYS A 20 -9.20 6.11 -1.38
N ALA A 21 -8.39 5.78 -0.39
CA ALA A 21 -8.12 4.39 -0.03
C ALA A 21 -9.37 3.63 0.45
N VAL A 22 -10.27 4.32 1.16
CA VAL A 22 -11.55 3.74 1.63
C VAL A 22 -12.54 3.61 0.47
N GLU A 23 -12.60 4.61 -0.42
CA GLU A 23 -13.41 4.52 -1.64
C GLU A 23 -13.05 3.27 -2.45
N LEU A 24 -11.75 3.06 -2.72
CA LEU A 24 -11.25 1.87 -3.41
C LEU A 24 -11.55 0.57 -2.66
N ALA A 25 -11.51 0.58 -1.32
CA ALA A 25 -11.90 -0.59 -0.53
C ALA A 25 -13.40 -0.90 -0.64
N CYS A 26 -14.24 0.13 -0.68
CA CYS A 26 -15.66 -0.02 -0.92
C CYS A 26 -15.95 -0.60 -2.32
N GLU A 27 -15.22 -0.15 -3.34
CA GLU A 27 -15.32 -0.70 -4.70
C GLU A 27 -14.91 -2.18 -4.74
N ARG A 28 -13.84 -2.56 -4.01
CA ARG A 28 -13.42 -3.97 -3.88
C ARG A 28 -14.51 -4.83 -3.24
N LEU A 29 -15.14 -4.37 -2.15
CA LEU A 29 -16.23 -5.11 -1.53
C LEU A 29 -17.43 -5.24 -2.48
N ARG A 30 -17.82 -4.19 -3.21
CA ARG A 30 -18.90 -4.27 -4.23
C ARG A 30 -18.57 -5.29 -5.31
N ARG A 31 -17.34 -5.28 -5.84
CA ARG A 31 -16.87 -6.28 -6.81
C ARG A 31 -16.98 -7.71 -6.25
N ASP A 32 -16.58 -7.89 -4.99
CA ASP A 32 -16.62 -9.19 -4.34
C ASP A 32 -18.06 -9.68 -4.13
N MET A 33 -18.97 -8.78 -3.73
CA MET A 33 -20.42 -9.06 -3.69
C MET A 33 -20.98 -9.43 -5.06
N GLU A 34 -20.56 -8.74 -6.12
CA GLU A 34 -20.99 -9.04 -7.50
C GLU A 34 -20.52 -10.43 -7.96
N LYS A 35 -19.33 -10.87 -7.54
CA LYS A 35 -18.77 -12.18 -7.90
C LYS A 35 -19.36 -13.33 -7.10
N THR A 36 -19.85 -13.07 -5.89
CA THR A 36 -20.25 -14.13 -4.94
C THR A 36 -21.75 -14.15 -4.63
N LEU A 37 -22.50 -13.12 -5.01
CA LEU A 37 -23.93 -13.03 -4.70
C LEU A 37 -24.77 -12.85 -5.98
N THR A 38 -25.94 -13.49 -5.99
CA THR A 38 -26.92 -13.29 -7.06
C THR A 38 -27.76 -12.04 -6.85
N ASP A 39 -28.49 -11.58 -7.88
CA ASP A 39 -29.39 -10.42 -7.84
C ASP A 39 -30.85 -10.78 -7.44
N ILE A 40 -31.06 -11.92 -6.81
CA ILE A 40 -32.41 -12.42 -6.50
C ILE A 40 -33.00 -11.74 -5.26
N VAL A 41 -32.18 -11.54 -4.22
CA VAL A 41 -32.63 -10.98 -2.95
C VAL A 41 -32.59 -9.46 -3.00
N LYS A 42 -33.78 -8.83 -2.86
CA LYS A 42 -33.92 -7.38 -2.80
C LYS A 42 -34.31 -6.95 -1.40
N ASN A 43 -33.30 -6.62 -0.60
CA ASN A 43 -33.49 -6.01 0.73
C ASN A 43 -33.05 -4.52 0.68
N ARG A 44 -33.30 -3.80 1.80
CA ARG A 44 -32.85 -2.43 2.01
C ARG A 44 -31.75 -2.34 3.04
N ASN A 45 -31.01 -3.42 3.22
CA ASN A 45 -29.93 -3.50 4.18
C ASN A 45 -28.77 -2.61 3.75
N ARG A 46 -28.05 -2.08 4.71
CA ARG A 46 -26.96 -1.13 4.46
C ARG A 46 -25.76 -1.38 5.34
N ILE A 47 -24.60 -0.99 4.82
CA ILE A 47 -23.33 -0.92 5.54
C ILE A 47 -22.94 0.56 5.60
N ILE A 48 -22.65 1.07 6.78
CA ILE A 48 -22.32 2.49 7.02
C ILE A 48 -20.92 2.56 7.63
N LEU A 49 -20.09 3.50 7.15
CA LEU A 49 -18.77 3.77 7.68
C LEU A 49 -18.81 5.00 8.58
N CYS A 50 -18.35 4.87 9.84
CA CYS A 50 -18.35 5.93 10.83
C CYS A 50 -16.99 6.05 11.51
N LYS A 51 -16.45 7.25 11.63
CA LYS A 51 -15.21 7.48 12.42
C LYS A 51 -15.51 7.34 13.92
N LYS A 52 -14.59 6.67 14.63
CA LYS A 52 -14.64 6.49 16.08
C LYS A 52 -13.21 6.56 16.63
N ASP A 53 -13.06 7.06 17.85
CA ASP A 53 -11.77 7.08 18.55
C ASP A 53 -11.40 5.66 18.99
N LEU A 54 -10.65 4.99 18.13
CA LEU A 54 -10.07 3.66 18.32
C LEU A 54 -8.55 3.77 18.14
N LYS A 55 -7.83 2.71 18.47
CA LYS A 55 -6.39 2.66 18.13
C LYS A 55 -6.22 2.58 16.60
N PRO A 56 -5.08 3.06 16.07
CA PRO A 56 -4.81 2.95 14.64
C PRO A 56 -5.03 1.53 14.11
N GLU A 57 -5.62 1.44 12.92
CA GLU A 57 -5.90 0.19 12.20
C GLU A 57 -6.95 -0.73 12.85
N GLN A 58 -7.49 -0.35 14.02
CA GLN A 58 -8.57 -1.10 14.66
C GLN A 58 -9.95 -0.71 14.13
N TYR A 59 -10.83 -1.69 14.08
CA TYR A 59 -12.24 -1.48 13.73
C TYR A 59 -13.18 -2.22 14.68
N GLU A 60 -14.43 -1.76 14.71
CA GLU A 60 -15.55 -2.40 15.38
C GLU A 60 -16.72 -2.49 14.39
N LEU A 61 -17.43 -3.61 14.37
CA LEU A 61 -18.65 -3.80 13.60
C LEU A 61 -19.82 -3.92 14.57
N GLU A 62 -20.83 -3.09 14.42
CA GLU A 62 -22.13 -3.25 15.06
C GLU A 62 -23.12 -3.77 14.02
N VAL A 63 -23.60 -4.99 14.21
CA VAL A 63 -24.47 -5.70 13.27
C VAL A 63 -25.87 -5.81 13.85
N THR A 64 -26.85 -5.25 13.13
CA THR A 64 -28.30 -5.38 13.39
C THR A 64 -28.95 -6.14 12.25
N GLU A 65 -30.27 -6.37 12.30
CA GLU A 65 -31.00 -7.06 11.21
C GLU A 65 -30.95 -6.31 9.86
N GLN A 66 -30.82 -4.98 9.88
CA GLN A 66 -30.92 -4.14 8.67
C GLN A 66 -29.65 -3.34 8.37
N GLU A 67 -28.72 -3.26 9.31
CA GLU A 67 -27.55 -2.38 9.22
C GLU A 67 -26.31 -3.00 9.83
N ILE A 68 -25.20 -2.82 9.15
CA ILE A 68 -23.86 -2.97 9.71
C ILE A 68 -23.23 -1.58 9.80
N THR A 69 -22.93 -1.12 11.01
CA THR A 69 -22.11 0.07 11.20
C THR A 69 -20.66 -0.34 11.42
N ILE A 70 -19.77 0.13 10.57
CA ILE A 70 -18.32 -0.07 10.69
C ILE A 70 -17.71 1.18 11.31
N TYR A 71 -17.16 1.04 12.51
CA TYR A 71 -16.40 2.09 13.17
C TYR A 71 -14.91 1.89 12.95
N GLY A 72 -14.19 2.95 12.61
CA GLY A 72 -12.76 2.93 12.37
C GLY A 72 -12.07 4.22 12.78
N ALA A 73 -10.78 4.12 13.15
CA ALA A 73 -9.95 5.26 13.54
C ALA A 73 -9.36 5.98 12.31
N ASP A 74 -8.96 5.21 11.30
CA ASP A 74 -8.24 5.66 10.11
C ASP A 74 -8.68 4.86 8.86
N ALA A 75 -8.12 5.19 7.71
CA ALA A 75 -8.46 4.54 6.45
C ALA A 75 -8.22 3.03 6.47
N ARG A 76 -7.12 2.56 7.08
CA ARG A 76 -6.79 1.14 7.16
C ARG A 76 -7.76 0.36 8.05
N SER A 77 -8.30 0.98 9.11
CA SER A 77 -9.39 0.40 9.89
C SER A 77 -10.56 -0.03 9.02
N PHE A 78 -11.02 0.86 8.13
CA PHE A 78 -12.13 0.57 7.21
C PHE A 78 -11.75 -0.47 6.16
N ILE A 79 -10.54 -0.39 5.59
CA ILE A 79 -10.03 -1.35 4.63
C ILE A 79 -10.05 -2.76 5.20
N TYR A 80 -9.53 -2.94 6.42
CA TYR A 80 -9.48 -4.25 7.07
C TYR A 80 -10.86 -4.77 7.46
N ALA A 81 -11.76 -3.89 7.92
CA ALA A 81 -13.14 -4.27 8.21
C ALA A 81 -13.88 -4.77 6.97
N LEU A 82 -13.73 -4.06 5.83
CA LEU A 82 -14.33 -4.45 4.55
C LEU A 82 -13.73 -5.76 4.00
N ASN A 83 -12.40 -5.94 4.16
CA ASN A 83 -11.72 -7.19 3.82
C ASN A 83 -12.19 -8.35 4.72
N TYR A 84 -12.39 -8.11 6.03
CA TYR A 84 -12.95 -9.09 6.95
C TYR A 84 -14.34 -9.57 6.52
N LEU A 85 -15.23 -8.65 6.13
CA LEU A 85 -16.56 -9.01 5.63
C LEU A 85 -16.45 -9.85 4.34
N SER A 86 -15.55 -9.46 3.43
CA SER A 86 -15.33 -10.17 2.17
C SER A 86 -14.76 -11.58 2.41
N GLU A 87 -13.74 -11.72 3.22
CA GLU A 87 -13.11 -13.02 3.47
C GLU A 87 -14.03 -13.95 4.27
N THR A 88 -14.55 -13.44 5.41
CA THR A 88 -15.29 -14.28 6.35
C THR A 88 -16.66 -14.70 5.83
N TYR A 89 -17.37 -13.81 5.15
CA TYR A 89 -18.77 -14.08 4.77
C TYR A 89 -18.94 -14.33 3.28
N LEU A 90 -18.19 -13.65 2.41
CA LEU A 90 -18.24 -13.90 0.97
C LEU A 90 -17.26 -15.00 0.52
N GLY A 91 -16.29 -15.36 1.36
CA GLY A 91 -15.32 -16.41 1.07
C GLY A 91 -14.25 -16.00 0.03
N VAL A 92 -14.03 -14.69 -0.15
CA VAL A 92 -12.99 -14.18 -1.07
C VAL A 92 -11.66 -14.13 -0.35
N LEU A 93 -10.79 -15.09 -0.61
CA LEU A 93 -9.49 -15.24 0.05
C LEU A 93 -8.49 -14.14 -0.34
N PRO A 94 -7.46 -13.85 0.49
CA PRO A 94 -6.45 -12.82 0.20
C PRO A 94 -5.80 -12.95 -1.18
N PHE A 95 -5.50 -14.17 -1.61
CA PHE A 95 -4.85 -14.48 -2.89
C PHE A 95 -5.81 -14.95 -3.98
N TRP A 96 -7.10 -14.59 -3.92
CA TRP A 96 -8.14 -15.06 -4.83
C TRP A 96 -7.76 -14.93 -6.31
N PHE A 97 -7.14 -13.82 -6.68
CA PHE A 97 -6.69 -13.55 -8.05
C PHE A 97 -5.49 -14.42 -8.44
N TRP A 98 -4.52 -14.55 -7.56
CA TRP A 98 -3.27 -15.26 -7.81
C TRP A 98 -3.43 -16.78 -7.84
N ASN A 99 -4.46 -17.29 -7.20
CA ASN A 99 -4.76 -18.73 -7.09
C ASN A 99 -5.93 -19.16 -7.98
N ASP A 100 -6.41 -18.28 -8.88
CA ASP A 100 -7.59 -18.56 -9.73
C ASP A 100 -8.77 -19.10 -8.92
N GLN A 101 -9.05 -18.48 -7.76
CA GLN A 101 -10.07 -18.97 -6.85
C GLN A 101 -11.44 -19.06 -7.54
N LYS A 102 -12.04 -20.22 -7.53
CA LYS A 102 -13.45 -20.41 -7.91
C LYS A 102 -14.34 -19.99 -6.77
N MET A 103 -15.08 -18.91 -6.95
CA MET A 103 -15.98 -18.37 -5.93
C MET A 103 -17.30 -19.13 -5.93
N GLU A 104 -17.79 -19.47 -4.74
CA GLU A 104 -19.14 -19.98 -4.57
C GLU A 104 -20.15 -18.83 -4.70
N VAL A 105 -21.17 -19.02 -5.52
CA VAL A 105 -22.22 -18.00 -5.72
C VAL A 105 -23.46 -18.36 -4.90
N LYS A 106 -23.90 -17.43 -4.05
CA LYS A 106 -25.03 -17.59 -3.13
C LYS A 106 -26.10 -16.55 -3.40
N SER A 107 -27.33 -16.77 -2.95
CA SER A 107 -28.39 -15.75 -3.04
C SER A 107 -28.13 -14.59 -2.05
N TYR A 108 -27.65 -14.90 -0.87
CA TYR A 108 -27.24 -13.99 0.19
C TYR A 108 -26.36 -14.75 1.18
N VAL A 109 -25.72 -14.04 2.09
CA VAL A 109 -25.06 -14.62 3.26
C VAL A 109 -25.63 -13.99 4.54
N GLU A 110 -25.64 -14.76 5.62
CA GLU A 110 -26.13 -14.32 6.93
C GLU A 110 -24.98 -13.96 7.85
N ILE A 111 -25.10 -12.77 8.46
CA ILE A 111 -24.16 -12.27 9.46
C ILE A 111 -24.92 -12.15 10.78
N PRO A 112 -24.52 -12.89 11.84
CA PRO A 112 -25.21 -12.80 13.14
C PRO A 112 -25.18 -11.38 13.69
N CYS A 113 -26.31 -10.94 14.30
CA CYS A 113 -26.33 -9.66 15.00
C CYS A 113 -25.39 -9.68 16.21
N GLY A 114 -24.70 -8.58 16.45
CA GLY A 114 -23.76 -8.46 17.57
C GLY A 114 -22.70 -7.38 17.32
N ILE A 115 -21.74 -7.32 18.24
CA ILE A 115 -20.59 -6.42 18.13
C ILE A 115 -19.34 -7.27 17.92
N TYR A 116 -18.57 -6.92 16.91
CA TYR A 116 -17.32 -7.59 16.54
C TYR A 116 -16.18 -6.59 16.61
N HIS A 117 -15.05 -6.99 17.16
CA HIS A 117 -13.87 -6.15 17.32
C HIS A 117 -12.69 -6.78 16.62
N SER A 118 -11.87 -5.95 15.95
CA SER A 118 -10.55 -6.40 15.53
C SER A 118 -9.61 -6.51 16.72
N GLU A 119 -8.74 -7.51 16.70
CA GLU A 119 -7.63 -7.57 17.66
C GLU A 119 -6.56 -6.53 17.28
N PRO A 120 -5.88 -5.91 18.27
CA PRO A 120 -4.80 -4.97 17.97
C PRO A 120 -3.59 -5.69 17.40
N ASP A 121 -3.03 -5.13 16.33
CA ASP A 121 -1.80 -5.63 15.74
C ASP A 121 -0.61 -5.48 16.71
N ARG A 122 0.17 -6.55 16.86
CA ARG A 122 1.39 -6.56 17.69
C ARG A 122 2.59 -5.93 17.01
N ILE A 123 2.58 -5.92 15.67
CA ILE A 123 3.67 -5.40 14.85
C ILE A 123 3.15 -4.20 14.07
N ARG A 124 3.78 -3.05 14.26
CA ARG A 124 3.36 -1.79 13.63
C ARG A 124 3.48 -1.80 12.11
N TYR A 125 4.57 -2.34 11.56
CA TYR A 125 4.85 -2.34 10.13
C TYR A 125 4.87 -3.77 9.60
N ARG A 126 3.97 -4.07 8.66
CA ARG A 126 3.77 -5.38 8.07
C ARG A 126 3.74 -5.21 6.56
N GLY A 127 4.75 -5.73 5.88
CA GLY A 127 4.86 -5.40 4.47
C GLY A 127 5.65 -6.38 3.63
N TRP A 128 5.61 -6.13 2.33
CA TRP A 128 6.32 -6.89 1.31
C TRP A 128 7.25 -6.00 0.50
N PHE A 129 8.30 -6.59 0.00
CA PHE A 129 9.07 -6.08 -1.12
C PHE A 129 8.63 -6.81 -2.40
N ILE A 130 8.09 -6.07 -3.36
CA ILE A 130 7.75 -6.61 -4.69
C ILE A 130 9.04 -6.62 -5.51
N ASN A 131 9.89 -7.61 -5.25
CA ASN A 131 11.24 -7.68 -5.82
C ASN A 131 11.26 -8.29 -7.22
N ASP A 132 10.30 -9.15 -7.51
CA ASP A 132 10.25 -9.88 -8.79
C ASP A 132 9.35 -9.18 -9.82
N GLU A 133 9.43 -7.86 -9.83
CA GLU A 133 8.61 -6.99 -10.65
C GLU A 133 8.75 -7.23 -12.15
N VAL A 134 9.85 -7.84 -12.59
CA VAL A 134 10.07 -8.19 -14.01
C VAL A 134 9.00 -9.15 -14.51
N LEU A 135 8.57 -10.11 -13.69
CA LEU A 135 7.49 -11.04 -14.03
C LEU A 135 6.14 -10.35 -14.11
N ILE A 136 5.88 -9.37 -13.22
CA ILE A 136 4.63 -8.63 -13.16
C ILE A 136 4.55 -7.58 -14.28
N SER A 137 5.64 -6.89 -14.58
CA SER A 137 5.68 -5.74 -15.49
C SER A 137 5.26 -6.06 -16.93
N HIS A 138 5.36 -7.31 -17.35
CA HIS A 138 4.97 -7.78 -18.68
C HIS A 138 3.58 -8.44 -18.72
N TRP A 139 2.89 -8.52 -17.59
CA TRP A 139 1.59 -9.15 -17.48
C TRP A 139 0.48 -8.10 -17.30
N THR A 140 -0.59 -8.22 -18.06
CA THR A 140 -1.74 -7.31 -18.01
C THR A 140 -3.00 -7.99 -17.48
N ALA A 141 -2.98 -9.28 -17.34
CA ALA A 141 -4.15 -10.10 -17.00
C ALA A 141 -5.40 -9.82 -17.89
N GLY A 142 -5.17 -9.30 -19.10
CA GLY A 142 -6.25 -8.92 -20.02
C GLY A 142 -7.00 -7.62 -19.65
N VAL A 143 -6.51 -6.84 -18.68
CA VAL A 143 -7.13 -5.58 -18.20
C VAL A 143 -6.23 -4.39 -18.50
N SER A 144 -5.20 -4.18 -17.70
CA SER A 144 -4.22 -3.11 -17.85
C SER A 144 -2.85 -3.54 -17.33
N LYS A 145 -1.83 -2.72 -17.56
CA LYS A 145 -0.50 -2.97 -16.99
C LYS A 145 -0.46 -2.77 -15.47
N ASP A 146 -1.33 -1.92 -14.95
CA ASP A 146 -1.39 -1.58 -13.53
C ASP A 146 -2.19 -2.63 -12.74
N TYR A 147 -3.12 -3.32 -13.39
CA TYR A 147 -4.01 -4.26 -12.73
C TYR A 147 -3.31 -5.38 -11.92
N PRO A 148 -2.25 -6.06 -12.42
CA PRO A 148 -1.53 -7.03 -11.58
C PRO A 148 -0.88 -6.39 -10.35
N TRP A 149 -0.42 -5.14 -10.42
CA TRP A 149 0.13 -4.41 -9.28
C TRP A 149 -0.94 -4.07 -8.26
N GLU A 150 -2.11 -3.61 -8.69
CA GLU A 150 -3.27 -3.42 -7.82
C GLU A 150 -3.62 -4.72 -7.10
N MET A 151 -3.56 -5.87 -7.78
CA MET A 151 -3.84 -7.18 -7.19
C MET A 151 -2.79 -7.64 -6.17
N VAL A 152 -1.51 -7.29 -6.34
CA VAL A 152 -0.48 -7.52 -5.31
C VAL A 152 -0.76 -6.67 -4.08
N PHE A 153 -1.04 -5.38 -4.26
CA PHE A 153 -1.35 -4.46 -3.15
C PHE A 153 -2.65 -4.86 -2.44
N GLU A 154 -3.66 -5.29 -3.19
CA GLU A 154 -4.89 -5.84 -2.60
C GLU A 154 -4.61 -7.07 -1.75
N ALA A 155 -3.82 -8.04 -2.26
CA ALA A 155 -3.46 -9.24 -1.51
C ALA A 155 -2.74 -8.89 -0.20
N LEU A 156 -1.81 -7.93 -0.24
CA LEU A 156 -1.12 -7.43 0.95
C LEU A 156 -2.09 -6.84 1.98
N LEU A 157 -3.00 -5.97 1.54
CA LEU A 157 -4.01 -5.36 2.42
C LEU A 157 -4.98 -6.41 3.01
N ARG A 158 -5.34 -7.45 2.24
CA ARG A 158 -6.18 -8.56 2.72
C ARG A 158 -5.45 -9.42 3.75
N CYS A 159 -4.13 -9.53 3.66
CA CYS A 159 -3.29 -10.17 4.67
C CYS A 159 -3.04 -9.28 5.92
N GLY A 160 -3.68 -8.12 6.05
CA GLY A 160 -3.46 -7.17 7.14
C GLY A 160 -2.14 -6.40 7.02
N GLY A 161 -1.51 -6.39 5.84
CA GLY A 161 -0.30 -5.60 5.59
C GLY A 161 -0.60 -4.12 5.41
N ASN A 162 0.38 -3.28 5.73
CA ASN A 162 0.25 -1.82 5.68
C ASN A 162 1.45 -1.10 5.03
N LEU A 163 2.48 -1.85 4.59
CA LEU A 163 3.73 -1.29 4.08
C LEU A 163 4.20 -2.04 2.83
N VAL A 164 4.71 -1.33 1.83
CA VAL A 164 5.25 -1.96 0.61
C VAL A 164 6.49 -1.26 0.09
N ILE A 165 7.43 -2.04 -0.47
CA ILE A 165 8.39 -1.57 -1.47
C ILE A 165 7.80 -1.97 -2.83
N PRO A 166 7.30 -1.00 -3.64
CA PRO A 166 6.54 -1.29 -4.85
C PRO A 166 7.43 -1.50 -6.08
N GLY A 167 8.32 -2.47 -6.03
CA GLY A 167 9.34 -2.69 -7.05
C GLY A 167 10.56 -1.80 -6.88
N THR A 168 11.40 -1.73 -7.91
CA THR A 168 12.65 -0.95 -7.91
C THR A 168 12.69 0.04 -9.09
N ASP A 169 13.51 1.10 -8.95
CA ASP A 169 13.80 2.09 -9.98
C ASP A 169 12.53 2.65 -10.65
N LYS A 170 12.38 2.45 -11.95
CA LYS A 170 11.23 2.93 -12.71
C LYS A 170 9.89 2.39 -12.17
N ASN A 171 9.85 1.12 -11.78
CA ASN A 171 8.63 0.49 -11.27
C ASN A 171 8.22 1.10 -9.92
N SER A 172 9.16 1.27 -8.99
CA SER A 172 8.90 1.94 -7.71
C SER A 172 8.25 3.32 -7.92
N ARG A 173 8.80 4.11 -8.84
CA ARG A 173 8.29 5.46 -9.13
C ARG A 173 6.88 5.47 -9.74
N ILE A 174 6.54 4.46 -10.55
CA ILE A 174 5.23 4.34 -11.20
C ILE A 174 4.18 3.82 -10.20
N TYR A 175 4.53 2.82 -9.40
CA TYR A 175 3.56 2.06 -8.61
C TYR A 175 3.43 2.51 -7.15
N ALA A 176 4.38 3.33 -6.62
CA ALA A 176 4.25 3.92 -5.29
C ALA A 176 2.94 4.75 -5.12
N PRO A 177 2.56 5.64 -6.07
CA PRO A 177 1.30 6.37 -5.94
C PRO A 177 0.06 5.48 -5.95
N ILE A 178 0.08 4.36 -6.68
CA ILE A 178 -1.03 3.39 -6.69
C ILE A 178 -1.14 2.72 -5.32
N ALA A 179 -0.02 2.26 -4.75
CA ALA A 179 0.02 1.67 -3.42
C ALA A 179 -0.48 2.63 -2.34
N SER A 180 -0.02 3.88 -2.37
CA SER A 180 -0.44 4.95 -1.46
C SER A 180 -1.95 5.23 -1.57
N ASN A 181 -2.47 5.39 -2.79
CA ASN A 181 -3.91 5.56 -3.03
C ASN A 181 -4.75 4.38 -2.52
N MET A 182 -4.18 3.18 -2.44
CA MET A 182 -4.85 2.00 -1.89
C MET A 182 -4.76 1.91 -0.35
N GLY A 183 -4.00 2.80 0.31
CA GLY A 183 -3.87 2.89 1.77
C GLY A 183 -2.61 2.23 2.33
N LEU A 184 -1.64 1.87 1.49
CA LEU A 184 -0.35 1.34 1.93
C LEU A 184 0.64 2.48 2.20
N MET A 185 1.39 2.38 3.28
CA MET A 185 2.63 3.13 3.45
C MET A 185 3.65 2.65 2.42
N VAL A 186 4.50 3.55 1.94
CA VAL A 186 5.54 3.23 0.96
C VAL A 186 6.92 3.37 1.61
N THR A 187 7.82 2.48 1.24
CA THR A 187 9.26 2.64 1.45
C THR A 187 10.01 2.21 0.20
N HIS A 188 11.30 2.45 0.13
CA HIS A 188 12.06 2.24 -1.09
C HIS A 188 13.23 1.26 -0.90
N HIS A 189 13.70 0.72 -2.00
CA HIS A 189 14.85 -0.15 -2.02
C HIS A 189 16.12 0.60 -1.57
N HIS A 190 17.07 -0.10 -0.96
CA HIS A 190 18.31 0.51 -0.43
C HIS A 190 19.18 1.20 -1.51
N ALA A 191 19.03 0.80 -2.77
CA ALA A 191 19.73 1.45 -3.89
C ALA A 191 19.10 2.79 -4.30
N GLU A 192 17.93 3.12 -3.78
CA GLU A 192 17.11 4.29 -4.10
C GLU A 192 16.81 5.09 -2.81
N PRO A 193 17.82 5.68 -2.17
CA PRO A 193 17.60 6.48 -0.98
C PRO A 193 16.54 7.56 -1.26
N LEU A 194 15.61 7.73 -0.31
CA LEU A 194 14.47 8.64 -0.41
C LEU A 194 13.51 8.34 -1.59
N GLY A 195 13.65 7.20 -2.27
CA GLY A 195 12.90 6.89 -3.48
C GLY A 195 13.33 7.70 -4.70
N ALA A 196 14.59 8.15 -4.71
CA ALA A 196 15.15 8.88 -5.83
C ALA A 196 15.42 7.97 -7.03
N GLU A 197 15.35 8.55 -8.21
CA GLU A 197 15.76 7.88 -9.43
C GLU A 197 17.26 7.55 -9.40
N MET A 198 17.65 6.38 -9.91
CA MET A 198 19.06 6.01 -10.00
C MET A 198 19.83 6.97 -10.92
N PHE A 199 21.04 7.35 -10.50
CA PHE A 199 21.83 8.39 -11.16
C PHE A 199 22.01 8.17 -12.68
N LEU A 200 22.39 6.95 -13.09
CA LEU A 200 22.61 6.66 -14.53
C LEU A 200 21.30 6.62 -15.34
N ARG A 201 20.14 6.56 -14.70
CA ARG A 201 18.86 6.71 -15.40
C ARG A 201 18.58 8.18 -15.70
N ALA A 202 18.82 9.04 -14.73
CA ALA A 202 18.63 10.48 -14.88
C ALA A 202 19.72 11.13 -15.75
N TYR A 203 20.96 10.62 -15.64
CA TYR A 203 22.16 11.17 -16.29
C TYR A 203 22.99 10.06 -16.95
N PRO A 204 22.51 9.45 -18.06
CA PRO A 204 23.13 8.27 -18.67
C PRO A 204 24.54 8.51 -19.20
N ASP A 205 24.87 9.74 -19.55
CA ASP A 205 26.17 10.11 -20.13
C ASP A 205 27.23 10.50 -19.06
N LEU A 206 26.85 10.52 -17.77
CA LEU A 206 27.73 10.92 -16.69
C LEU A 206 28.19 9.70 -15.87
N LYS A 207 29.44 9.75 -15.37
CA LYS A 207 29.89 8.76 -14.39
C LYS A 207 29.21 9.00 -13.04
N PRO A 208 28.65 7.97 -12.36
CA PRO A 208 27.97 8.13 -11.06
C PRO A 208 28.97 8.33 -9.92
N SER A 209 29.71 9.44 -9.96
CA SER A 209 30.71 9.86 -8.97
C SER A 209 30.13 10.96 -8.09
N TYR A 210 30.03 10.71 -6.79
CA TYR A 210 29.56 11.73 -5.85
C TYR A 210 30.54 12.91 -5.72
N LEU A 211 31.86 12.65 -5.84
CA LEU A 211 32.86 13.72 -5.83
C LEU A 211 32.68 14.73 -6.96
N LYS A 212 32.25 14.26 -8.12
CA LYS A 212 32.09 15.12 -9.32
C LYS A 212 30.71 15.69 -9.48
N HIS A 213 29.69 14.99 -9.02
CA HIS A 213 28.30 15.25 -9.30
C HIS A 213 27.42 15.18 -8.06
N GLY A 214 27.97 15.50 -6.86
CA GLY A 214 27.23 15.45 -5.61
C GLY A 214 25.98 16.34 -5.62
N ASP A 215 26.03 17.49 -6.28
CA ASP A 215 24.91 18.39 -6.52
C ASP A 215 23.78 17.75 -7.31
N LEU A 216 24.08 16.90 -8.30
CA LEU A 216 23.08 16.17 -9.05
C LEU A 216 22.42 15.05 -8.25
N PHE A 217 23.17 14.36 -7.39
CA PHE A 217 22.61 13.41 -6.43
C PHE A 217 21.70 14.12 -5.43
N ASP A 218 22.15 15.23 -4.84
CA ASP A 218 21.38 16.02 -3.90
C ASP A 218 20.06 16.50 -4.54
N LYS A 219 20.10 16.93 -5.80
CA LYS A 219 18.91 17.29 -6.59
C LYS A 219 17.92 16.14 -6.75
N LEU A 220 18.40 14.95 -7.13
CA LEU A 220 17.53 13.77 -7.27
C LEU A 220 16.85 13.40 -5.95
N TRP A 221 17.56 13.49 -4.82
CA TRP A 221 16.98 13.25 -3.49
C TRP A 221 15.94 14.31 -3.12
N GLN A 222 16.24 15.59 -3.36
CA GLN A 222 15.29 16.68 -3.09
C GLN A 222 14.01 16.55 -3.92
N GLU A 223 14.12 16.25 -5.21
CA GLU A 223 12.97 16.01 -6.09
C GLU A 223 12.14 14.81 -5.64
N ALA A 224 12.78 13.77 -5.11
CA ALA A 224 12.09 12.60 -4.60
C ALA A 224 11.31 12.89 -3.31
N VAL A 225 11.88 13.66 -2.39
CA VAL A 225 11.20 14.09 -1.16
C VAL A 225 10.01 14.98 -1.49
N GLU A 226 10.21 15.99 -2.36
CA GLU A 226 9.13 16.90 -2.78
C GLU A 226 7.96 16.15 -3.43
N ARG A 227 8.25 15.15 -4.26
CA ARG A 227 7.22 14.35 -4.93
C ARG A 227 6.34 13.56 -3.96
N GLN A 228 6.88 13.15 -2.81
CA GLN A 228 6.24 12.22 -1.88
C GLN A 228 5.89 12.84 -0.53
N LYS A 229 6.03 14.16 -0.37
CA LYS A 229 5.84 14.84 0.92
C LYS A 229 4.45 14.69 1.53
N ASP A 230 3.43 14.49 0.69
CA ASP A 230 2.04 14.35 1.11
C ASP A 230 1.62 12.87 1.29
N GLU A 231 2.56 11.92 1.10
CA GLU A 231 2.33 10.50 1.19
C GLU A 231 2.80 9.94 2.55
N GLU A 232 2.24 8.80 2.97
CA GLU A 232 2.77 8.07 4.12
C GLU A 232 4.03 7.28 3.74
N VAL A 233 5.21 7.90 3.88
CA VAL A 233 6.50 7.31 3.51
C VAL A 233 7.33 6.96 4.74
N ILE A 234 7.89 5.74 4.76
CA ILE A 234 8.99 5.38 5.65
C ILE A 234 10.29 5.63 4.89
N TRP A 235 10.91 6.76 5.20
CA TRP A 235 12.07 7.25 4.50
C TRP A 235 13.30 6.39 4.76
N ASN A 236 13.86 5.79 3.72
CA ASN A 236 15.17 5.16 3.77
C ASN A 236 16.25 6.18 3.43
N ILE A 237 17.23 6.34 4.30
CA ILE A 237 18.38 7.23 4.12
C ILE A 237 19.66 6.41 3.98
N GLY A 238 20.60 6.89 3.20
CA GLY A 238 21.88 6.23 2.96
C GLY A 238 22.44 6.55 1.60
N PHE A 239 23.56 5.95 1.28
CA PHE A 239 24.20 6.06 -0.03
C PHE A 239 24.98 4.81 -0.36
N ARG A 240 24.65 4.17 -1.48
CA ARG A 240 25.35 2.99 -1.95
C ARG A 240 26.18 3.29 -3.22
N GLY A 241 25.62 4.07 -4.13
CA GLY A 241 26.21 4.41 -5.40
C GLY A 241 25.23 4.30 -6.55
N GLN A 242 25.51 3.44 -7.52
CA GLN A 242 24.63 3.17 -8.65
C GLN A 242 24.10 1.74 -8.54
N GLY A 243 22.82 1.60 -8.21
CA GLY A 243 22.22 0.28 -7.98
C GLY A 243 22.99 -0.44 -6.87
N ASP A 244 23.42 -1.66 -7.14
CA ASP A 244 24.21 -2.48 -6.22
C ASP A 244 25.72 -2.23 -6.29
N VAL A 245 26.18 -1.38 -7.21
CA VAL A 245 27.59 -1.04 -7.33
C VAL A 245 27.98 -0.02 -6.26
N PRO A 246 28.94 -0.32 -5.38
CA PRO A 246 29.37 0.61 -4.35
C PRO A 246 30.01 1.87 -4.92
N PHE A 247 29.74 3.03 -4.32
CA PHE A 247 30.20 4.33 -4.80
C PHE A 247 31.75 4.44 -4.90
N TRP A 248 32.48 3.73 -4.05
CA TRP A 248 33.96 3.74 -4.08
C TRP A 248 34.56 3.03 -5.29
N GLU A 249 33.83 2.22 -6.03
CA GLU A 249 34.25 1.70 -7.33
C GLU A 249 34.27 2.79 -8.41
N ASN A 250 33.45 3.82 -8.21
CA ASN A 250 33.43 4.99 -9.08
C ASN A 250 34.36 6.11 -8.63
N ASP A 251 34.67 6.17 -7.33
CA ASP A 251 35.43 7.23 -6.68
C ASP A 251 36.57 6.63 -5.84
N SER A 252 37.72 6.40 -6.45
CA SER A 252 38.90 5.76 -5.83
C SER A 252 39.50 6.53 -4.65
N ALA A 253 39.07 7.77 -4.41
CA ALA A 253 39.46 8.54 -3.22
C ALA A 253 38.89 7.97 -1.93
N PHE A 254 37.84 7.14 -2.00
CA PHE A 254 37.21 6.45 -0.85
C PHE A 254 37.79 5.06 -0.66
N ASP A 255 39.13 4.97 -0.53
CA ASP A 255 39.91 3.73 -0.43
C ASP A 255 39.87 3.08 0.95
N THR A 256 39.49 3.83 2.01
CA THR A 256 39.39 3.31 3.39
C THR A 256 37.97 3.31 3.93
N SER A 257 37.72 2.46 4.94
CA SER A 257 36.42 2.37 5.62
C SER A 257 36.06 3.69 6.30
N GLU A 258 37.02 4.40 6.85
CA GLU A 258 36.82 5.69 7.52
C GLU A 258 36.29 6.75 6.55
N LYS A 259 36.96 6.89 5.40
CA LYS A 259 36.52 7.85 4.35
C LYS A 259 35.14 7.52 3.82
N ARG A 260 34.85 6.24 3.64
CA ARG A 260 33.49 5.77 3.21
C ARG A 260 32.42 6.11 4.26
N GLY A 261 32.71 5.80 5.54
CA GLY A 261 31.83 6.09 6.65
C GLY A 261 31.57 7.58 6.85
N GLU A 262 32.58 8.42 6.68
CA GLU A 262 32.46 9.88 6.75
C GLU A 262 31.53 10.43 5.65
N LEU A 263 31.73 10.00 4.39
CA LEU A 263 30.88 10.40 3.29
C LEU A 263 29.42 9.98 3.52
N ILE A 264 29.18 8.71 3.85
CA ILE A 264 27.83 8.19 4.11
C ILE A 264 27.18 8.97 5.25
N SER A 265 27.88 9.23 6.35
CA SER A 265 27.38 10.01 7.47
C SER A 265 26.95 11.42 7.07
N ASN A 266 27.75 12.08 6.24
CA ASN A 266 27.44 13.43 5.76
C ASN A 266 26.24 13.43 4.82
N ILE A 267 26.13 12.46 3.92
CA ILE A 267 24.98 12.29 3.02
C ILE A 267 23.70 12.01 3.84
N MET A 268 23.74 11.10 4.79
CA MET A 268 22.58 10.79 5.64
C MET A 268 22.10 12.02 6.42
N LYS A 269 23.00 12.88 6.90
CA LYS A 269 22.62 14.15 7.55
C LYS A 269 21.90 15.09 6.58
N LYS A 270 22.39 15.21 5.33
CA LYS A 270 21.72 16.01 4.30
C LYS A 270 20.33 15.46 3.98
N GLN A 271 20.23 14.16 3.73
CA GLN A 271 18.95 13.51 3.41
C GLN A 271 17.97 13.66 4.56
N TYR A 272 18.40 13.51 5.81
CA TYR A 272 17.56 13.76 6.98
C TYR A 272 17.07 15.22 7.03
N ALA A 273 17.93 16.19 6.74
CA ALA A 273 17.55 17.60 6.68
C ALA A 273 16.52 17.83 5.58
N MET A 274 16.73 17.30 4.36
CA MET A 274 15.79 17.41 3.23
C MET A 274 14.38 16.91 3.61
N VAL A 275 14.30 15.75 4.27
CA VAL A 275 13.02 15.22 4.75
C VAL A 275 12.40 16.13 5.81
N ARG A 276 13.19 16.60 6.78
CA ARG A 276 12.70 17.45 7.89
C ARG A 276 12.22 18.82 7.46
N GLU A 277 12.72 19.35 6.37
CA GLU A 277 12.30 20.64 5.81
C GLU A 277 10.97 20.57 5.06
N GLN A 278 10.54 19.37 4.62
CA GLN A 278 9.33 19.17 3.84
C GLN A 278 8.15 18.63 4.67
N ILE A 279 8.43 18.05 5.85
CA ILE A 279 7.46 17.48 6.79
C ILE A 279 7.37 18.36 8.05
#